data_46b3e1293b7f0f0a87be30d3651b1198
#
_entry.id   46b3e1293b7f0f0a87be30d3651b1198
#
_cell.length_a   1.000
_cell.length_b   1.000
_cell.length_c   1.000
_cell.angle_alpha   90.00
_cell.angle_beta   90.00
_cell.angle_gamma   90.00
#
_symmetry.space_group_name_H-M   'P 1'
#
loop_
_entity.id
_entity.type
_entity.pdbx_description
1 polymer ?
#
loop_
_entity_poly.entity_id
_entity_poly.type
_entity_poly.pdbx_seq_one_letter_code
_entity_poly.pdbx_strand_id
1 'polypeptide(L)'
;MITDLNKSCGGRCVSQLCRCLGITRQGYYFQRDVESELDVLRTSIVLYSQYIRQELMPRAGMEILYAMCREHFGEKMEIGRDQCYDIFRANGLTLRHPRKPRTTNSNHNFYIYPDLLNTSPKFVATHFGELVVGDITYVATESGWAYLALLTDAATRMIVGYKLYPTLETAGPLAALEMAIDFYKEHGIDLSSLIHHSDRGIQYCSNIYVKLLKENGIQISMTQTGDPLHNALAERMNNTIKNGWLFECGDRPFGDVEELVAKAITVYNNIRPHQALGMKTPAKALKEILQ
;
A
#
# COMPACT_ATOMS: atom_id res chain seq x y z
N MET A 1 -27.71 -30.35 -9.77
CA MET A 1 -28.97 -31.17 -9.89
C MET A 1 -28.89 -32.25 -10.96
N ILE A 2 -28.83 -31.99 -12.31
CA ILE A 2 -28.72 -33.04 -13.32
C ILE A 2 -27.46 -33.89 -13.13
N THR A 3 -26.33 -33.28 -12.83
CA THR A 3 -25.07 -33.99 -12.61
C THR A 3 -25.14 -34.93 -11.42
N ASP A 4 -25.80 -34.54 -10.36
CA ASP A 4 -25.94 -35.33 -9.12
C ASP A 4 -26.92 -36.48 -9.33
N LEU A 5 -28.06 -36.21 -10.01
CA LEU A 5 -29.02 -37.24 -10.40
C LEU A 5 -28.43 -38.26 -11.39
N ASN A 6 -27.61 -37.78 -12.33
CA ASN A 6 -26.93 -38.65 -13.28
C ASN A 6 -25.88 -39.56 -12.60
N LYS A 7 -25.15 -39.04 -11.60
CA LYS A 7 -24.24 -39.87 -10.77
C LYS A 7 -25.01 -40.92 -9.99
N SER A 8 -26.16 -40.57 -9.40
CA SER A 8 -27.03 -41.51 -8.67
C SER A 8 -27.62 -42.62 -9.56
N CYS A 9 -27.76 -42.35 -10.87
CA CYS A 9 -28.30 -43.30 -11.86
C CYS A 9 -27.19 -44.02 -12.65
N GLY A 10 -25.98 -44.09 -12.18
CA GLY A 10 -24.86 -44.78 -12.83
C GLY A 10 -24.42 -44.18 -14.17
N GLY A 11 -24.64 -42.87 -14.39
CA GLY A 11 -24.11 -42.15 -15.54
C GLY A 11 -24.87 -42.29 -16.86
N ARG A 12 -26.06 -42.95 -16.88
CA ARG A 12 -26.78 -43.34 -18.12
C ARG A 12 -28.03 -42.49 -18.44
N CYS A 13 -28.36 -41.50 -17.61
CA CYS A 13 -29.69 -40.85 -17.65
C CYS A 13 -29.69 -39.42 -18.20
N VAL A 14 -28.58 -38.85 -18.69
CA VAL A 14 -28.48 -37.41 -19.10
C VAL A 14 -29.56 -37.03 -20.12
N SER A 15 -29.81 -37.85 -21.14
CA SER A 15 -30.79 -37.55 -22.19
C SER A 15 -32.24 -37.54 -21.65
N GLN A 16 -32.56 -38.40 -20.70
CA GLN A 16 -33.88 -38.45 -20.08
C GLN A 16 -34.07 -37.26 -19.11
N LEU A 17 -33.06 -36.97 -18.28
CA LEU A 17 -33.07 -35.84 -17.35
C LEU A 17 -33.19 -34.51 -18.08
N CYS A 18 -32.46 -34.31 -19.18
CA CYS A 18 -32.58 -33.14 -20.03
C CYS A 18 -34.00 -32.98 -20.60
N ARG A 19 -34.60 -34.06 -21.07
CA ARG A 19 -35.96 -34.04 -21.60
C ARG A 19 -37.00 -33.69 -20.52
N CYS A 20 -36.85 -34.23 -19.32
CA CYS A 20 -37.72 -33.91 -18.18
C CYS A 20 -37.65 -32.46 -17.74
N LEU A 21 -36.47 -31.83 -17.87
CA LEU A 21 -36.22 -30.47 -17.45
C LEU A 21 -36.35 -29.43 -18.57
N GLY A 22 -36.77 -29.86 -19.78
CA GLY A 22 -36.99 -28.97 -20.92
C GLY A 22 -35.71 -28.31 -21.48
N ILE A 23 -34.54 -28.93 -21.26
CA ILE A 23 -33.26 -28.43 -21.77
C ILE A 23 -32.68 -29.37 -22.84
N THR A 24 -31.88 -28.82 -23.75
CA THR A 24 -31.21 -29.66 -24.75
C THR A 24 -30.00 -30.38 -24.13
N ARG A 25 -29.66 -31.55 -24.63
CA ARG A 25 -28.44 -32.28 -24.22
C ARG A 25 -27.19 -31.45 -24.52
N GLN A 26 -27.16 -30.73 -25.65
CA GLN A 26 -26.07 -29.85 -26.04
C GLN A 26 -25.92 -28.68 -25.07
N GLY A 27 -27.03 -28.04 -24.67
CA GLY A 27 -27.04 -26.97 -23.65
C GLY A 27 -26.52 -27.45 -22.29
N TYR A 28 -26.89 -28.68 -21.89
CA TYR A 28 -26.37 -29.28 -20.65
C TYR A 28 -24.85 -29.47 -20.67
N TYR A 29 -24.29 -30.02 -21.76
CA TYR A 29 -22.83 -30.18 -21.84
C TYR A 29 -22.09 -28.85 -21.96
N PHE A 30 -22.62 -27.92 -22.76
CA PHE A 30 -22.08 -26.55 -22.86
C PHE A 30 -22.02 -25.87 -21.48
N GLN A 31 -23.13 -25.87 -20.74
CA GLN A 31 -23.19 -25.28 -19.42
C GLN A 31 -22.21 -25.95 -18.43
N ARG A 32 -22.07 -27.28 -18.50
CA ARG A 32 -21.11 -28.02 -17.66
C ARG A 32 -19.68 -27.65 -17.97
N ASP A 33 -19.35 -27.46 -19.23
CA ASP A 33 -17.98 -27.09 -19.63
C ASP A 33 -17.66 -25.66 -19.22
N VAL A 34 -18.60 -24.71 -19.36
CA VAL A 34 -18.50 -23.34 -18.84
C VAL A 34 -18.35 -23.32 -17.31
N GLU A 35 -19.17 -24.13 -16.57
CA GLU A 35 -19.03 -24.22 -15.11
C GLU A 35 -17.66 -24.78 -14.71
N SER A 36 -17.10 -25.73 -15.45
CA SER A 36 -15.76 -26.27 -15.20
C SER A 36 -14.67 -25.23 -15.41
N GLU A 37 -14.75 -24.43 -16.47
CA GLU A 37 -13.81 -23.34 -16.74
C GLU A 37 -13.87 -22.26 -15.66
N LEU A 38 -15.08 -21.88 -15.22
CA LEU A 38 -15.29 -20.93 -14.14
C LEU A 38 -14.73 -21.45 -12.81
N ASP A 39 -14.85 -22.74 -12.50
CA ASP A 39 -14.31 -23.34 -11.28
C ASP A 39 -12.77 -23.36 -11.30
N VAL A 40 -12.17 -23.61 -12.46
CA VAL A 40 -10.71 -23.47 -12.64
C VAL A 40 -10.28 -22.04 -12.43
N LEU A 41 -10.98 -21.05 -12.98
CA LEU A 41 -10.68 -19.63 -12.78
C LEU A 41 -10.83 -19.23 -11.30
N ARG A 42 -11.91 -19.64 -10.61
CA ARG A 42 -12.12 -19.38 -9.18
C ARG A 42 -10.96 -19.93 -8.35
N THR A 43 -10.55 -21.15 -8.62
CA THR A 43 -9.41 -21.78 -7.93
C THR A 43 -8.11 -21.00 -8.18
N SER A 44 -7.86 -20.60 -9.42
CA SER A 44 -6.68 -19.82 -9.81
C SER A 44 -6.63 -18.47 -9.13
N ILE A 45 -7.78 -17.78 -8.99
CA ILE A 45 -7.91 -16.51 -8.25
C ILE A 45 -7.54 -16.70 -6.78
N VAL A 46 -8.01 -17.78 -6.14
CA VAL A 46 -7.67 -18.06 -4.73
C VAL A 46 -6.19 -18.34 -4.57
N LEU A 47 -5.60 -19.19 -5.40
CA LEU A 47 -4.18 -19.53 -5.34
C LEU A 47 -3.30 -18.31 -5.58
N TYR A 48 -3.61 -17.50 -6.57
CA TYR A 48 -2.88 -16.27 -6.83
C TYR A 48 -3.01 -15.26 -5.68
N SER A 49 -4.20 -15.13 -5.08
CA SER A 49 -4.40 -14.27 -3.93
C SER A 49 -3.64 -14.75 -2.69
N GLN A 50 -3.52 -16.06 -2.49
CA GLN A 50 -2.70 -16.66 -1.44
C GLN A 50 -1.21 -16.38 -1.70
N TYR A 51 -0.74 -16.55 -2.93
CA TYR A 51 0.63 -16.20 -3.33
C TYR A 51 0.95 -14.73 -3.04
N ILE A 52 0.05 -13.79 -3.41
CA ILE A 52 0.22 -12.37 -3.10
C ILE A 52 0.42 -12.14 -1.59
N ARG A 53 -0.36 -12.82 -0.76
CA ARG A 53 -0.25 -12.66 0.69
C ARG A 53 0.97 -13.33 1.30
N GLN A 54 1.38 -14.46 0.80
CA GLN A 54 2.54 -15.19 1.31
C GLN A 54 3.84 -14.51 0.94
N GLU A 55 3.97 -14.08 -0.32
CA GLU A 55 5.25 -13.63 -0.86
C GLU A 55 5.42 -12.10 -0.93
N LEU A 56 4.33 -11.37 -1.16
CA LEU A 56 4.41 -9.94 -1.48
C LEU A 56 3.81 -9.04 -0.40
N MET A 57 2.57 -9.27 -0.04
CA MET A 57 1.77 -8.37 0.81
C MET A 57 0.93 -9.16 1.82
N PRO A 58 1.46 -9.49 3.01
CA PRO A 58 0.79 -10.37 3.98
C PRO A 58 -0.64 -9.94 4.33
N ARG A 59 -0.91 -8.64 4.28
CA ARG A 59 -2.23 -8.07 4.59
C ARG A 59 -2.82 -7.28 3.41
N ALA A 60 -2.69 -7.81 2.19
CA ALA A 60 -3.42 -7.26 1.04
C ALA A 60 -4.93 -7.37 1.26
N GLY A 61 -5.64 -6.24 1.22
CA GLY A 61 -7.10 -6.18 1.30
C GLY A 61 -7.77 -6.67 0.01
N MET A 62 -9.07 -7.00 0.08
CA MET A 62 -9.82 -7.55 -1.07
C MET A 62 -9.75 -6.67 -2.32
N GLU A 63 -9.75 -5.36 -2.17
CA GLU A 63 -9.66 -4.42 -3.30
C GLU A 63 -8.30 -4.51 -4.03
N ILE A 64 -7.20 -4.62 -3.28
CA ILE A 64 -5.86 -4.81 -3.83
C ILE A 64 -5.75 -6.18 -4.51
N LEU A 65 -6.24 -7.24 -3.85
CA LEU A 65 -6.26 -8.59 -4.43
C LEU A 65 -7.03 -8.61 -5.75
N TYR A 66 -8.21 -7.99 -5.79
CA TYR A 66 -9.03 -7.92 -7.00
C TYR A 66 -8.31 -7.18 -8.14
N ALA A 67 -7.69 -6.02 -7.85
CA ALA A 67 -6.94 -5.25 -8.84
C ALA A 67 -5.79 -6.06 -9.43
N MET A 68 -5.03 -6.76 -8.57
CA MET A 68 -3.92 -7.61 -9.00
C MET A 68 -4.38 -8.84 -9.77
N CYS A 69 -5.49 -9.47 -9.38
CA CYS A 69 -6.10 -10.54 -10.16
C CYS A 69 -6.51 -10.05 -11.56
N ARG A 70 -7.15 -8.88 -11.64
CA ARG A 70 -7.52 -8.28 -12.93
C ARG A 70 -6.32 -7.99 -13.83
N GLU A 71 -5.23 -7.49 -13.27
CA GLU A 71 -4.00 -7.26 -14.03
C GLU A 71 -3.36 -8.58 -14.49
N HIS A 72 -3.36 -9.61 -13.60
CA HIS A 72 -2.72 -10.90 -13.87
C HIS A 72 -3.48 -11.75 -14.89
N PHE A 73 -4.80 -11.86 -14.74
CA PHE A 73 -5.64 -12.71 -15.62
C PHE A 73 -6.12 -11.98 -16.89
N GLY A 74 -6.08 -10.64 -16.89
CA GLY A 74 -6.46 -9.82 -18.04
C GLY A 74 -7.86 -10.13 -18.55
N GLU A 75 -8.00 -10.38 -19.86
CA GLU A 75 -9.27 -10.69 -20.52
C GLU A 75 -9.91 -12.01 -20.04
N LYS A 76 -9.11 -12.93 -19.47
CA LYS A 76 -9.63 -14.18 -18.88
C LYS A 76 -10.36 -13.98 -17.57
N MET A 77 -10.31 -12.78 -16.99
CA MET A 77 -11.00 -12.43 -15.74
C MET A 77 -12.48 -12.14 -16.00
N GLU A 78 -13.27 -13.17 -16.29
CA GLU A 78 -14.72 -13.06 -16.53
C GLU A 78 -15.55 -12.84 -15.26
N ILE A 79 -14.91 -12.94 -14.07
CA ILE A 79 -15.55 -12.78 -12.75
C ILE A 79 -15.51 -11.31 -12.33
N GLY A 80 -16.69 -10.73 -12.06
CA GLY A 80 -16.86 -9.37 -11.58
C GLY A 80 -16.36 -9.18 -10.14
N ARG A 81 -16.20 -7.90 -9.72
CA ARG A 81 -15.68 -7.53 -8.40
C ARG A 81 -16.43 -8.19 -7.25
N ASP A 82 -17.76 -8.13 -7.27
CA ASP A 82 -18.57 -8.59 -6.13
C ASP A 82 -18.51 -10.11 -6.00
N GLN A 83 -18.53 -10.84 -7.11
CA GLN A 83 -18.32 -12.29 -7.14
C GLN A 83 -16.90 -12.66 -6.64
N CYS A 84 -15.89 -11.86 -7.01
CA CYS A 84 -14.53 -12.05 -6.53
C CYS A 84 -14.43 -11.86 -5.02
N TYR A 85 -15.13 -10.86 -4.47
CA TYR A 85 -15.22 -10.63 -3.03
C TYR A 85 -15.92 -11.78 -2.29
N ASP A 86 -16.92 -12.41 -2.88
CA ASP A 86 -17.56 -13.60 -2.32
C ASP A 86 -16.59 -14.79 -2.29
N ILE A 87 -15.81 -14.98 -3.37
CA ILE A 87 -14.74 -15.98 -3.41
C ILE A 87 -13.72 -15.72 -2.29
N PHE A 88 -13.28 -14.47 -2.10
CA PHE A 88 -12.34 -14.12 -1.04
C PHE A 88 -12.90 -14.37 0.36
N ARG A 89 -14.17 -14.03 0.61
CA ARG A 89 -14.85 -14.31 1.90
C ARG A 89 -14.94 -15.81 2.16
N ALA A 90 -15.38 -16.57 1.17
CA ALA A 90 -15.53 -18.02 1.28
C ALA A 90 -14.21 -18.75 1.58
N ASN A 91 -13.07 -18.17 1.15
CA ASN A 91 -11.73 -18.75 1.34
C ASN A 91 -10.93 -18.08 2.47
N GLY A 92 -11.60 -17.33 3.37
CA GLY A 92 -10.95 -16.74 4.56
C GLY A 92 -9.97 -15.61 4.24
N LEU A 93 -10.08 -14.99 3.05
CA LEU A 93 -9.22 -13.89 2.61
C LEU A 93 -9.72 -12.51 3.09
N THR A 94 -10.52 -12.45 4.15
CA THR A 94 -10.92 -11.20 4.81
C THR A 94 -9.91 -10.83 5.89
N LEU A 95 -9.68 -9.51 6.07
CA LEU A 95 -8.76 -9.01 7.09
C LEU A 95 -9.52 -8.46 8.29
N ARG A 96 -9.04 -8.75 9.50
CA ARG A 96 -9.46 -8.03 10.71
C ARG A 96 -8.65 -6.73 10.85
N HIS A 97 -9.33 -5.62 11.14
CA HIS A 97 -8.66 -4.35 11.39
C HIS A 97 -8.12 -4.31 12.84
N PRO A 98 -6.82 -4.02 13.05
CA PRO A 98 -6.27 -3.84 14.39
C PRO A 98 -6.80 -2.54 15.03
N ARG A 99 -6.93 -2.52 16.37
CA ARG A 99 -7.24 -1.29 17.12
C ARG A 99 -5.99 -0.40 17.15
N LYS A 100 -6.18 0.92 16.96
CA LYS A 100 -5.08 1.90 16.95
C LYS A 100 -4.76 2.38 18.37
N PRO A 101 -3.50 2.32 18.84
CA PRO A 101 -3.03 3.12 19.97
C PRO A 101 -2.76 4.57 19.53
N ARG A 102 -2.96 5.56 20.42
CA ARG A 102 -2.62 6.96 20.19
C ARG A 102 -1.28 7.26 20.86
N THR A 103 -0.32 7.86 20.13
CA THR A 103 0.98 8.28 20.67
C THR A 103 1.52 9.48 19.89
N THR A 104 1.43 10.70 20.44
CA THR A 104 2.24 11.84 19.99
C THR A 104 2.41 12.85 21.12
N ASN A 105 3.64 13.32 21.35
CA ASN A 105 3.97 14.42 22.25
C ASN A 105 4.72 15.49 21.46
N SER A 106 4.08 16.68 21.27
CA SER A 106 4.57 17.76 20.41
C SER A 106 4.98 19.01 21.20
N ASN A 107 5.32 18.87 22.50
CA ASN A 107 5.59 20.03 23.36
C ASN A 107 7.10 20.26 23.51
N HIS A 108 7.68 21.19 22.70
CA HIS A 108 9.08 21.56 22.72
C HIS A 108 9.30 23.03 22.34
N ASN A 109 10.51 23.58 22.60
CA ASN A 109 10.86 24.99 22.41
C ASN A 109 11.56 25.31 21.08
N PHE A 110 11.58 24.38 20.09
CA PHE A 110 12.16 24.66 18.77
C PHE A 110 11.26 25.59 17.94
N TYR A 111 11.87 26.28 16.98
CA TYR A 111 11.13 27.12 16.02
C TYR A 111 10.23 26.26 15.14
N ILE A 112 8.97 26.69 15.01
CA ILE A 112 7.96 26.02 14.19
C ILE A 112 7.80 26.81 12.89
N TYR A 113 8.02 26.15 11.76
CA TYR A 113 7.88 26.74 10.44
C TYR A 113 6.39 26.87 10.05
N PRO A 114 6.03 27.83 9.16
CA PRO A 114 4.64 28.04 8.74
C PRO A 114 4.12 26.82 7.96
N ASP A 115 2.79 26.63 7.98
CA ASP A 115 2.11 25.65 7.16
C ASP A 115 1.89 26.22 5.75
N LEU A 116 2.71 25.78 4.79
CA LEU A 116 2.63 26.20 3.40
C LEU A 116 1.53 25.47 2.61
N LEU A 117 0.92 24.44 3.18
CA LEU A 117 -0.14 23.67 2.52
C LEU A 117 -1.53 24.21 2.79
N ASN A 118 -1.71 24.90 3.91
CA ASN A 118 -3.00 25.47 4.33
C ASN A 118 -3.23 26.85 3.73
N THR A 119 -3.15 26.94 2.41
CA THR A 119 -3.37 28.17 1.63
C THR A 119 -4.83 28.24 1.11
N SER A 120 -5.22 29.38 0.54
CA SER A 120 -6.50 29.54 -0.16
C SER A 120 -6.24 29.96 -1.61
N PRO A 121 -6.42 29.07 -2.60
CA PRO A 121 -6.87 27.66 -2.52
C PRO A 121 -5.84 26.74 -1.84
N LYS A 122 -6.31 25.63 -1.27
CA LYS A 122 -5.47 24.64 -0.62
C LYS A 122 -4.41 24.07 -1.59
N PHE A 123 -3.15 24.00 -1.16
CA PHE A 123 -2.10 23.42 -1.98
C PHE A 123 -2.32 21.93 -2.23
N VAL A 124 -2.22 21.51 -3.48
CA VAL A 124 -2.31 20.11 -3.92
C VAL A 124 -1.18 19.83 -4.89
N ALA A 125 -0.27 18.94 -4.51
CA ALA A 125 0.81 18.51 -5.40
C ALA A 125 0.26 17.71 -6.59
N THR A 126 0.65 18.13 -7.79
CA THR A 126 0.25 17.52 -9.08
C THR A 126 1.44 16.92 -9.82
N HIS A 127 2.66 17.40 -9.54
CA HIS A 127 3.88 16.94 -10.16
C HIS A 127 4.83 16.33 -9.15
N PHE A 128 5.65 15.40 -9.62
CA PHE A 128 6.73 14.82 -8.83
C PHE A 128 7.74 15.89 -8.43
N GLY A 129 8.11 15.90 -7.13
CA GLY A 129 9.06 16.87 -6.59
C GLY A 129 8.47 18.22 -6.16
N GLU A 130 7.12 18.38 -6.13
CA GLU A 130 6.48 19.58 -5.55
C GLU A 130 6.33 19.50 -4.04
N LEU A 131 6.01 18.33 -3.51
CA LEU A 131 5.74 18.12 -2.09
C LEU A 131 6.21 16.74 -1.62
N VAL A 132 7.04 16.71 -0.62
CA VAL A 132 7.36 15.50 0.14
C VAL A 132 6.81 15.62 1.57
N VAL A 133 6.12 14.57 2.01
CA VAL A 133 5.59 14.51 3.39
C VAL A 133 6.38 13.51 4.21
N GLY A 134 6.74 13.92 5.43
CA GLY A 134 7.53 13.12 6.37
C GLY A 134 6.77 12.80 7.65
N ASP A 135 6.94 11.59 8.16
CA ASP A 135 6.45 11.17 9.47
C ASP A 135 7.25 9.98 10.01
N ILE A 136 7.25 9.79 11.33
CA ILE A 136 7.93 8.69 12.02
C ILE A 136 6.90 7.77 12.64
N THR A 137 7.04 6.48 12.43
CA THR A 137 6.19 5.47 13.07
C THR A 137 6.98 4.50 13.91
N TYR A 138 6.38 4.03 15.00
CA TYR A 138 6.93 3.03 15.91
C TYR A 138 6.76 1.63 15.30
N VAL A 139 7.81 0.84 15.31
CA VAL A 139 7.84 -0.56 14.87
C VAL A 139 8.33 -1.41 16.02
N ALA A 140 7.58 -2.45 16.40
CA ALA A 140 7.99 -3.36 17.45
C ALA A 140 9.11 -4.29 16.92
N THR A 141 10.10 -4.57 17.77
CA THR A 141 11.17 -5.54 17.54
C THR A 141 11.40 -6.36 18.81
N GLU A 142 12.14 -7.45 18.73
CA GLU A 142 12.51 -8.28 19.88
C GLU A 142 13.17 -7.46 21.02
N SER A 143 13.99 -6.47 20.66
CA SER A 143 14.68 -5.60 21.63
C SER A 143 13.86 -4.37 22.08
N GLY A 144 12.59 -4.25 21.67
CA GLY A 144 11.72 -3.14 22.00
C GLY A 144 11.26 -2.34 20.79
N TRP A 145 11.18 -1.02 20.92
CA TRP A 145 10.71 -0.14 19.85
C TRP A 145 11.85 0.31 18.93
N ALA A 146 11.66 0.18 17.63
CA ALA A 146 12.42 0.88 16.61
C ALA A 146 11.54 1.95 15.95
N TYR A 147 12.15 2.85 15.20
CA TYR A 147 11.52 4.05 14.66
C TYR A 147 11.76 4.10 13.15
N LEU A 148 10.69 4.03 12.38
CA LEU A 148 10.74 4.10 10.94
C LEU A 148 10.36 5.50 10.48
N ALA A 149 11.33 6.25 9.94
CA ALA A 149 11.09 7.49 9.23
C ALA A 149 10.76 7.19 7.78
N LEU A 150 9.67 7.76 7.27
CA LEU A 150 9.24 7.66 5.87
C LEU A 150 9.10 9.05 5.27
N LEU A 151 9.61 9.23 4.06
CA LEU A 151 9.41 10.39 3.21
C LEU A 151 8.70 9.96 1.92
N THR A 152 7.52 10.54 1.69
CA THR A 152 6.64 10.15 0.57
C THR A 152 6.37 11.35 -0.32
N ASP A 153 6.62 11.22 -1.61
CA ASP A 153 6.21 12.20 -2.61
C ASP A 153 4.67 12.24 -2.71
N ALA A 154 4.10 13.42 -2.62
CA ALA A 154 2.65 13.58 -2.51
C ALA A 154 1.91 13.35 -3.81
N ALA A 155 2.50 13.62 -4.97
CA ALA A 155 1.86 13.41 -6.27
C ALA A 155 1.87 11.93 -6.67
N THR A 156 3.03 11.30 -6.60
CA THR A 156 3.24 9.91 -7.06
C THR A 156 2.94 8.85 -5.99
N ARG A 157 2.80 9.24 -4.71
CA ARG A 157 2.75 8.33 -3.57
C ARG A 157 4.01 7.46 -3.40
N MET A 158 5.07 7.78 -4.11
CA MET A 158 6.35 7.10 -4.03
C MET A 158 7.01 7.35 -2.67
N ILE A 159 7.45 6.31 -1.98
CA ILE A 159 8.35 6.46 -0.84
C ILE A 159 9.74 6.72 -1.41
N VAL A 160 10.22 7.95 -1.27
CA VAL A 160 11.48 8.44 -1.84
C VAL A 160 12.64 8.39 -0.85
N GLY A 161 12.34 8.30 0.44
CA GLY A 161 13.34 8.15 1.49
C GLY A 161 12.78 7.41 2.70
N TYR A 162 13.61 6.57 3.32
CA TYR A 162 13.24 5.85 4.53
C TYR A 162 14.45 5.40 5.33
N LYS A 163 14.26 5.28 6.64
CA LYS A 163 15.25 4.63 7.52
C LYS A 163 14.56 4.06 8.74
N LEU A 164 14.84 2.79 9.04
CA LEU A 164 14.56 2.20 10.34
C LEU A 164 15.74 2.50 11.27
N TYR A 165 15.47 2.99 12.49
CA TYR A 165 16.49 3.36 13.46
C TYR A 165 16.13 2.82 14.86
N PRO A 166 17.12 2.38 15.65
CA PRO A 166 16.82 1.77 16.96
C PRO A 166 16.41 2.79 18.02
N THR A 167 16.71 4.08 17.81
CA THR A 167 16.38 5.16 18.76
C THR A 167 15.59 6.27 18.07
N LEU A 168 14.84 7.07 18.85
CA LEU A 168 14.06 8.21 18.34
C LEU A 168 14.94 9.46 18.18
N GLU A 169 16.12 9.31 17.65
CA GLU A 169 17.06 10.39 17.38
C GLU A 169 16.88 10.96 15.97
N THR A 170 17.44 12.16 15.73
CA THR A 170 17.38 12.83 14.42
C THR A 170 18.13 12.06 13.32
N ALA A 171 19.07 11.18 13.69
CA ALA A 171 19.89 10.43 12.72
C ALA A 171 19.06 9.56 11.75
N GLY A 172 17.97 8.95 12.23
CA GLY A 172 17.07 8.15 11.38
C GLY A 172 16.37 9.01 10.32
N PRO A 173 15.60 10.03 10.71
CA PRO A 173 14.99 10.98 9.76
C PRO A 173 16.01 11.68 8.84
N LEU A 174 17.20 12.00 9.34
CA LEU A 174 18.25 12.63 8.53
C LEU A 174 18.71 11.72 7.40
N ALA A 175 18.98 10.44 7.67
CA ALA A 175 19.35 9.47 6.65
C ALA A 175 18.22 9.24 5.62
N ALA A 176 16.96 9.26 6.08
CA ALA A 176 15.81 9.20 5.16
C ALA A 176 15.73 10.44 4.26
N LEU A 177 16.05 11.64 4.79
CA LEU A 177 16.07 12.88 4.02
C LEU A 177 17.20 12.90 2.99
N GLU A 178 18.40 12.45 3.35
CA GLU A 178 19.53 12.31 2.44
C GLU A 178 19.16 11.39 1.25
N MET A 179 18.57 10.22 1.54
CA MET A 179 18.08 9.31 0.50
C MET A 179 17.04 9.99 -0.43
N ALA A 180 16.09 10.75 0.12
CA ALA A 180 15.09 11.46 -0.67
C ALA A 180 15.72 12.56 -1.55
N ILE A 181 16.67 13.32 -1.02
CA ILE A 181 17.40 14.35 -1.75
C ILE A 181 18.14 13.73 -2.95
N ASP A 182 18.85 12.63 -2.72
CA ASP A 182 19.58 11.94 -3.79
C ASP A 182 18.61 11.38 -4.84
N PHE A 183 17.50 10.79 -4.41
CA PHE A 183 16.47 10.31 -5.31
C PHE A 183 15.88 11.41 -6.22
N TYR A 184 15.56 12.59 -5.66
CA TYR A 184 15.07 13.70 -6.46
C TYR A 184 16.14 14.27 -7.42
N LYS A 185 17.39 14.36 -6.97
CA LYS A 185 18.52 14.80 -7.82
C LYS A 185 18.76 13.86 -9.00
N GLU A 186 18.71 12.54 -8.78
CA GLU A 186 18.83 11.51 -9.83
C GLU A 186 17.74 11.65 -10.90
N HIS A 187 16.56 12.17 -10.52
CA HIS A 187 15.46 12.42 -11.44
C HIS A 187 15.43 13.87 -12.00
N GLY A 188 16.47 14.65 -11.77
CA GLY A 188 16.62 16.01 -12.30
C GLY A 188 15.68 17.06 -11.69
N ILE A 189 15.15 16.81 -10.49
CA ILE A 189 14.23 17.74 -9.81
C ILE A 189 15.00 18.91 -9.19
N ASP A 190 14.53 20.13 -9.45
CA ASP A 190 14.99 21.32 -8.76
C ASP A 190 14.45 21.38 -7.33
N LEU A 191 15.32 21.13 -6.36
CA LEU A 191 14.96 21.07 -4.95
C LEU A 191 14.48 22.41 -4.39
N SER A 192 14.74 23.53 -5.05
CA SER A 192 14.26 24.85 -4.60
C SER A 192 12.74 25.00 -4.71
N SER A 193 12.10 24.21 -5.57
CA SER A 193 10.64 24.14 -5.70
C SER A 193 10.00 23.13 -4.75
N LEU A 194 10.78 22.22 -4.16
CA LEU A 194 10.27 21.16 -3.28
C LEU A 194 9.86 21.72 -1.92
N ILE A 195 8.65 21.41 -1.49
CA ILE A 195 8.18 21.64 -0.13
C ILE A 195 8.35 20.36 0.68
N HIS A 196 9.07 20.42 1.79
CA HIS A 196 9.10 19.37 2.81
C HIS A 196 8.09 19.69 3.90
N HIS A 197 7.07 18.83 4.05
CA HIS A 197 6.04 19.01 5.07
C HIS A 197 6.09 17.87 6.11
N SER A 198 6.08 18.22 7.39
CA SER A 198 6.09 17.29 8.52
C SER A 198 5.20 17.76 9.66
N ASP A 199 5.02 16.90 10.66
CA ASP A 199 4.54 17.33 11.96
C ASP A 199 5.61 18.17 12.68
N ARG A 200 5.31 18.57 13.95
CA ARG A 200 6.22 19.34 14.82
C ARG A 200 7.13 18.45 15.66
N GLY A 201 7.46 17.24 15.19
CA GLY A 201 8.37 16.37 15.92
C GLY A 201 9.73 17.00 16.13
N ILE A 202 10.34 16.79 17.31
CA ILE A 202 11.66 17.35 17.69
C ILE A 202 12.71 17.05 16.60
N GLN A 203 12.63 15.88 15.98
CA GLN A 203 13.56 15.43 14.96
C GLN A 203 13.53 16.33 13.72
N TYR A 204 12.34 16.73 13.27
CA TYR A 204 12.14 17.61 12.11
C TYR A 204 12.49 19.08 12.41
N CYS A 205 12.36 19.49 13.67
CA CYS A 205 12.73 20.83 14.15
C CYS A 205 14.22 20.96 14.51
N SER A 206 14.98 19.87 14.53
CA SER A 206 16.37 19.87 14.93
C SER A 206 17.24 20.72 13.98
N ASN A 207 18.26 21.38 14.53
CA ASN A 207 19.13 22.24 13.73
C ASN A 207 19.83 21.51 12.58
N ILE A 208 20.21 20.26 12.78
CA ILE A 208 20.89 19.44 11.76
C ILE A 208 19.93 19.15 10.60
N TYR A 209 18.70 18.75 10.89
CA TYR A 209 17.69 18.44 9.89
C TYR A 209 17.29 19.68 9.08
N VAL A 210 17.00 20.77 9.77
CA VAL A 210 16.68 22.08 9.17
C VAL A 210 17.83 22.63 8.33
N LYS A 211 19.08 22.45 8.79
CA LYS A 211 20.27 22.85 8.06
C LYS A 211 20.37 22.13 6.72
N LEU A 212 20.18 20.80 6.71
CA LEU A 212 20.22 20.00 5.47
C LEU A 212 19.15 20.44 4.46
N LEU A 213 17.92 20.72 4.93
CA LEU A 213 16.85 21.23 4.08
C LEU A 213 17.25 22.57 3.44
N LYS A 214 17.75 23.52 4.23
CA LYS A 214 18.17 24.85 3.77
C LYS A 214 19.35 24.81 2.82
N GLU A 215 20.35 23.98 3.08
CA GLU A 215 21.53 23.80 2.21
C GLU A 215 21.15 23.27 0.83
N ASN A 216 20.05 22.51 0.72
CA ASN A 216 19.51 22.04 -0.55
C ASN A 216 18.39 22.94 -1.12
N GLY A 217 18.12 24.10 -0.51
CA GLY A 217 17.10 25.05 -0.98
C GLY A 217 15.65 24.61 -0.76
N ILE A 218 15.41 23.50 -0.04
CA ILE A 218 14.09 22.92 0.17
C ILE A 218 13.25 23.80 1.10
N GLN A 219 12.01 24.09 0.72
CA GLN A 219 11.07 24.87 1.50
C GLN A 219 10.53 24.04 2.68
N ILE A 220 10.49 24.64 3.88
CA ILE A 220 10.08 23.94 5.10
C ILE A 220 8.64 24.32 5.45
N SER A 221 7.79 23.31 5.61
CA SER A 221 6.41 23.44 6.03
C SER A 221 6.12 22.53 7.21
N MET A 222 5.39 23.02 8.21
CA MET A 222 5.01 22.24 9.40
C MET A 222 3.52 22.44 9.72
N THR A 223 2.88 21.41 10.27
CA THR A 223 1.49 21.50 10.73
C THR A 223 1.34 22.61 11.79
N GLN A 224 0.29 23.44 11.72
CA GLN A 224 0.06 24.52 12.70
C GLN A 224 -0.60 24.02 13.99
N THR A 225 -1.40 22.96 13.90
CA THR A 225 -2.11 22.34 15.01
C THR A 225 -1.72 20.87 15.11
N GLY A 226 -1.93 20.24 16.28
CA GLY A 226 -1.80 18.80 16.43
C GLY A 226 -2.92 17.99 15.73
N ASP A 227 -3.61 18.58 14.76
CA ASP A 227 -4.68 17.92 14.01
C ASP A 227 -4.05 16.94 13.00
N PRO A 228 -4.34 15.63 13.11
CA PRO A 228 -3.88 14.61 12.19
C PRO A 228 -4.24 14.87 10.72
N LEU A 229 -5.28 15.67 10.46
CA LEU A 229 -5.70 15.99 9.09
C LEU A 229 -4.64 16.81 8.33
N HIS A 230 -3.77 17.53 9.03
CA HIS A 230 -2.72 18.35 8.42
C HIS A 230 -1.56 17.51 7.85
N ASN A 231 -1.34 16.27 8.36
CA ASN A 231 -0.35 15.33 7.82
C ASN A 231 -0.98 13.96 7.45
N ALA A 232 -2.25 13.98 7.04
CA ALA A 232 -3.04 12.78 6.77
C ALA A 232 -2.42 11.84 5.72
N LEU A 233 -1.64 12.37 4.77
CA LEU A 233 -0.96 11.56 3.77
C LEU A 233 0.17 10.74 4.40
N ALA A 234 1.06 11.37 5.16
CA ALA A 234 2.18 10.69 5.80
C ALA A 234 1.68 9.65 6.82
N GLU A 235 0.65 9.99 7.64
CA GLU A 235 0.02 9.02 8.53
C GLU A 235 -0.59 7.81 7.79
N ARG A 236 -1.25 8.06 6.64
CA ARG A 236 -1.79 6.99 5.81
C ARG A 236 -0.68 6.08 5.27
N MET A 237 0.45 6.66 4.88
CA MET A 237 1.61 5.93 4.39
C MET A 237 2.22 5.05 5.48
N ASN A 238 2.45 5.62 6.66
CA ASN A 238 2.90 4.87 7.85
C ASN A 238 1.94 3.72 8.18
N ASN A 239 0.63 3.98 8.21
CA ASN A 239 -0.36 2.93 8.45
C ASN A 239 -0.35 1.85 7.36
N THR A 240 -0.11 2.21 6.10
CA THR A 240 -0.06 1.24 4.98
C THR A 240 1.13 0.30 5.14
N ILE A 241 2.32 0.83 5.41
CA ILE A 241 3.53 0.02 5.60
C ILE A 241 3.44 -0.79 6.89
N LYS A 242 3.13 -0.14 8.01
CA LYS A 242 3.05 -0.77 9.33
C LYS A 242 2.03 -1.91 9.36
N ASN A 243 0.80 -1.64 8.94
CA ASN A 243 -0.27 -2.64 9.00
C ASN A 243 -0.20 -3.64 7.83
N GLY A 244 0.50 -3.32 6.74
CA GLY A 244 0.67 -4.19 5.58
C GLY A 244 1.71 -5.27 5.79
N TRP A 245 2.83 -4.93 6.41
CA TRP A 245 4.00 -5.80 6.51
C TRP A 245 4.58 -5.93 7.91
N LEU A 246 4.50 -4.89 8.76
CA LEU A 246 5.24 -4.79 10.01
C LEU A 246 4.39 -5.07 11.28
N PHE A 247 3.18 -5.57 11.13
CA PHE A 247 2.26 -5.71 12.27
C PHE A 247 2.62 -6.86 13.23
N GLU A 248 3.40 -7.84 12.79
CA GLU A 248 3.87 -9.01 13.58
C GLU A 248 5.41 -9.05 13.67
N CYS A 249 6.06 -7.89 13.90
CA CYS A 249 7.52 -7.82 13.97
C CYS A 249 8.08 -7.88 15.40
N GLY A 250 7.21 -7.93 16.44
CA GLY A 250 7.61 -7.82 17.84
C GLY A 250 8.59 -8.87 18.35
N ASP A 251 8.63 -10.05 17.73
CA ASP A 251 9.52 -11.14 18.08
C ASP A 251 10.73 -11.28 17.13
N ARG A 252 10.97 -10.27 16.26
CA ARG A 252 12.07 -10.31 15.28
C ARG A 252 13.24 -9.44 15.69
N PRO A 253 14.49 -9.88 15.45
CA PRO A 253 15.69 -9.07 15.58
C PRO A 253 15.60 -7.79 14.72
N PHE A 254 16.24 -6.71 15.16
CA PHE A 254 16.24 -5.43 14.45
C PHE A 254 16.69 -5.56 12.97
N GLY A 255 17.74 -6.34 12.70
CA GLY A 255 18.24 -6.56 11.33
C GLY A 255 17.20 -7.19 10.40
N ASP A 256 16.48 -8.20 10.89
CA ASP A 256 15.41 -8.87 10.11
C ASP A 256 14.26 -7.90 9.81
N VAL A 257 13.94 -7.00 10.77
CA VAL A 257 12.91 -5.98 10.58
C VAL A 257 13.39 -4.92 9.58
N GLU A 258 14.66 -4.54 9.58
CA GLU A 258 15.24 -3.62 8.60
C GLU A 258 15.17 -4.18 7.18
N GLU A 259 15.51 -5.46 6.98
CA GLU A 259 15.36 -6.14 5.69
C GLU A 259 13.87 -6.22 5.26
N LEU A 260 12.98 -6.52 6.19
CA LEU A 260 11.54 -6.56 5.92
C LEU A 260 11.01 -5.18 5.51
N VAL A 261 11.47 -4.10 6.13
CA VAL A 261 11.13 -2.71 5.75
C VAL A 261 11.59 -2.43 4.31
N ALA A 262 12.82 -2.77 3.96
CA ALA A 262 13.34 -2.58 2.60
C ALA A 262 12.52 -3.36 1.55
N LYS A 263 12.20 -4.63 1.84
CA LYS A 263 11.31 -5.45 0.99
C LYS A 263 9.92 -4.84 0.88
N ALA A 264 9.33 -4.40 2.00
CA ALA A 264 8.00 -3.80 2.04
C ALA A 264 7.91 -2.53 1.17
N ILE A 265 8.91 -1.66 1.26
CA ILE A 265 8.96 -0.41 0.47
C ILE A 265 9.16 -0.71 -1.01
N THR A 266 10.02 -1.68 -1.35
CA THR A 266 10.21 -2.13 -2.74
C THR A 266 8.90 -2.66 -3.33
N VAL A 267 8.18 -3.51 -2.61
CA VAL A 267 6.87 -4.04 -3.04
C VAL A 267 5.82 -2.92 -3.11
N TYR A 268 5.81 -2.02 -2.13
CA TYR A 268 4.90 -0.88 -2.12
C TYR A 268 5.10 0.02 -3.35
N ASN A 269 6.32 0.41 -3.64
CA ASN A 269 6.63 1.32 -4.73
C ASN A 269 6.38 0.69 -6.12
N ASN A 270 6.73 -0.59 -6.31
CA ASN A 270 6.78 -1.19 -7.64
C ASN A 270 5.62 -2.13 -7.96
N ILE A 271 4.98 -2.74 -6.96
CA ILE A 271 4.02 -3.83 -7.16
C ILE A 271 2.63 -3.47 -6.63
N ARG A 272 2.54 -2.75 -5.50
CA ARG A 272 1.25 -2.50 -4.85
C ARG A 272 0.43 -1.45 -5.61
N PRO A 273 -0.80 -1.80 -6.10
CA PRO A 273 -1.73 -0.81 -6.65
C PRO A 273 -2.17 0.20 -5.59
N HIS A 274 -2.33 1.46 -5.99
CA HIS A 274 -2.75 2.53 -5.09
C HIS A 274 -4.06 3.18 -5.58
N GLN A 275 -5.10 3.17 -4.74
CA GLN A 275 -6.43 3.67 -5.09
C GLN A 275 -6.41 5.14 -5.56
N ALA A 276 -5.67 6.01 -4.85
CA ALA A 276 -5.55 7.42 -5.21
C ALA A 276 -4.78 7.67 -6.54
N LEU A 277 -4.15 6.64 -7.10
CA LEU A 277 -3.46 6.67 -8.40
C LEU A 277 -4.24 5.90 -9.48
N GLY A 278 -5.56 5.68 -9.28
CA GLY A 278 -6.37 4.89 -10.20
C GLY A 278 -5.90 3.43 -10.30
N MET A 279 -5.47 2.85 -9.18
CA MET A 279 -4.93 1.48 -9.08
C MET A 279 -3.59 1.26 -9.80
N LYS A 280 -2.88 2.32 -10.16
CA LYS A 280 -1.47 2.23 -10.61
C LYS A 280 -0.53 2.08 -9.42
N THR A 281 0.66 1.53 -9.66
CA THR A 281 1.73 1.56 -8.66
C THR A 281 2.39 2.93 -8.61
N PRO A 282 3.01 3.34 -7.49
CA PRO A 282 3.79 4.58 -7.41
C PRO A 282 4.84 4.69 -8.53
N ALA A 283 5.55 3.63 -8.85
CA ALA A 283 6.55 3.61 -9.94
C ALA A 283 5.93 3.83 -11.33
N LYS A 284 4.74 3.27 -11.60
CA LYS A 284 4.02 3.54 -12.87
C LYS A 284 3.58 5.01 -12.92
N ALA A 285 3.07 5.55 -11.81
CA ALA A 285 2.66 6.96 -11.73
C ALA A 285 3.85 7.91 -11.94
N LEU A 286 4.99 7.63 -11.30
CA LEU A 286 6.22 8.39 -11.50
C LEU A 286 6.65 8.39 -12.97
N LYS A 287 6.69 7.22 -13.59
CA LYS A 287 7.08 7.08 -15.00
C LYS A 287 6.19 7.90 -15.94
N GLU A 288 4.87 7.94 -15.69
CA GLU A 288 3.91 8.71 -16.50
C GLU A 288 4.07 10.24 -16.31
N ILE A 289 4.46 10.69 -15.11
CA ILE A 289 4.66 12.12 -14.83
C ILE A 289 5.97 12.62 -15.45
N LEU A 290 6.99 11.76 -15.57
CA LEU A 290 8.29 12.12 -16.14
C LEU A 290 8.35 12.03 -17.66
N GLN A 291 7.32 11.49 -18.33
CA GLN A 291 7.17 11.43 -19.78
C GLN A 291 6.47 12.68 -20.33
#